data_6e161eae87949ceb5b2c3ed5ce89f873
#
_entry.id   6e161eae87949ceb5b2c3ed5ce89f873
#
_cell.length_a   1.000
_cell.length_b   1.000
_cell.length_c   1.000
_cell.angle_alpha   90.00
_cell.angle_beta   90.00
_cell.angle_gamma   90.00
#
_symmetry.space_group_name_H-M   'P 1'
#
loop_
_entity.id
_entity.type
_entity.pdbx_description
1 polymer ?
#
loop_
_entity_poly.entity_id
_entity_poly.type
_entity_poly.pdbx_seq_one_letter_code
_entity_poly.pdbx_strand_id
1 'polypeptide(L)'
;MTVFLNVFDVHVNRMPCTGTVEGVSYQPGQFLVASKPEATLRNEQNAVMLNTESGAKVLCVQVAGLIARRIVCWVGQGDRVQRGERFGLIRFGSRMDTFLPLGSKICVSLGDRVKGGETIVGELR
;
A
#
# COMPACT_ATOMS: atom_id res chain seq x y z
N MET A 1 8.85 0.65 -1.63
CA MET A 1 8.34 0.32 -2.99
C MET A 1 7.03 1.07 -3.21
N THR A 2 6.90 1.72 -4.34
CA THR A 2 5.73 2.53 -4.65
C THR A 2 5.09 2.04 -5.95
N VAL A 3 3.78 1.86 -5.93
CA VAL A 3 2.99 1.49 -7.11
C VAL A 3 1.93 2.57 -7.35
N PHE A 4 1.97 3.18 -8.54
CA PHE A 4 0.99 4.18 -8.94
C PHE A 4 -0.24 3.53 -9.57
N LEU A 5 -1.41 4.10 -9.27
CA LEU A 5 -2.70 3.66 -9.79
C LEU A 5 -3.25 4.76 -10.70
N ASN A 6 -3.24 4.52 -12.00
CA ASN A 6 -3.77 5.48 -12.96
C ASN A 6 -5.24 5.17 -13.31
N VAL A 7 -5.83 5.97 -14.21
CA VAL A 7 -7.26 5.92 -14.55
C VAL A 7 -7.72 4.51 -14.97
N PHE A 8 -6.85 3.75 -15.62
CA PHE A 8 -7.19 2.43 -16.16
C PHE A 8 -6.76 1.27 -15.25
N ASP A 9 -6.13 1.58 -14.11
CA ASP A 9 -5.64 0.55 -13.20
C ASP A 9 -6.73 0.06 -12.24
N VAL A 10 -6.52 -1.11 -11.68
CA VAL A 10 -7.36 -1.67 -10.63
C VAL A 10 -7.13 -0.87 -9.35
N HIS A 11 -8.21 -0.38 -8.74
CA HIS A 11 -8.16 0.51 -7.59
C HIS A 11 -8.22 -0.22 -6.25
N VAL A 12 -8.45 -1.51 -6.26
CA VAL A 12 -8.51 -2.32 -5.04
C VAL A 12 -7.09 -2.59 -4.54
N ASN A 13 -6.86 -2.31 -3.27
CA ASN A 13 -5.58 -2.59 -2.62
C ASN A 13 -5.61 -3.98 -1.98
N ARG A 14 -4.55 -4.74 -2.20
CA ARG A 14 -4.42 -6.10 -1.68
C ARG A 14 -3.26 -6.20 -0.71
N MET A 15 -3.42 -7.07 0.30
CA MET A 15 -2.38 -7.33 1.28
C MET A 15 -1.14 -7.93 0.63
N PRO A 16 0.05 -7.39 0.90
CA PRO A 16 1.29 -7.91 0.32
C PRO A 16 1.74 -9.22 0.93
N CYS A 17 1.31 -9.52 2.15
CA CYS A 17 1.71 -10.72 2.87
C CYS A 17 0.67 -11.12 3.90
N THR A 18 0.78 -12.36 4.39
CA THR A 18 -0.06 -12.89 5.46
C THR A 18 0.46 -12.43 6.80
N GLY A 19 -0.44 -12.04 7.68
CA GLY A 19 -0.08 -11.60 9.03
C GLY A 19 -1.25 -11.05 9.80
N THR A 20 -0.94 -10.36 10.89
CA THR A 20 -1.92 -9.70 11.74
C THR A 20 -1.72 -8.19 11.65
N VAL A 21 -2.81 -7.45 11.56
CA VAL A 21 -2.78 -5.99 11.56
C VAL A 21 -2.45 -5.51 12.97
N GLU A 22 -1.28 -4.91 13.16
CA GLU A 22 -0.89 -4.33 14.46
C GLU A 22 -1.58 -3.00 14.72
N GLY A 23 -1.79 -2.22 13.68
CA GLY A 23 -2.44 -0.94 13.79
C GLY A 23 -2.73 -0.32 12.45
N VAL A 24 -3.66 0.62 12.47
CA VAL A 24 -4.04 1.44 11.31
C VAL A 24 -3.99 2.89 11.75
N SER A 25 -3.29 3.71 10.99
CA SER A 25 -3.13 5.14 11.29
C SER A 25 -3.51 5.97 10.08
N TYR A 26 -4.61 6.70 10.20
CA TYR A 26 -5.06 7.63 9.18
C TYR A 26 -4.49 9.02 9.44
N GLN A 27 -3.95 9.64 8.39
CA GLN A 27 -3.43 11.00 8.44
C GLN A 27 -4.17 11.86 7.42
N PRO A 28 -4.95 12.85 7.86
CA PRO A 28 -5.54 13.83 6.95
C PRO A 28 -4.44 14.69 6.32
N GLY A 29 -4.68 15.24 5.15
CA GLY A 29 -3.66 16.03 4.49
C GLY A 29 -4.15 16.66 3.20
N GLN A 30 -3.19 17.06 2.38
CA GLN A 30 -3.43 17.71 1.11
C GLN A 30 -3.70 16.67 0.00
N PHE A 31 -4.06 17.15 -1.17
CA PHE A 31 -4.34 16.30 -2.34
C PHE A 31 -3.41 16.70 -3.49
N LEU A 32 -2.09 16.63 -3.23
CA LEU A 32 -1.08 16.87 -4.25
C LEU A 32 -1.08 15.72 -5.25
N VAL A 33 -0.56 15.97 -6.45
CA VAL A 33 -0.35 14.88 -7.42
C VAL A 33 0.52 13.81 -6.77
N ALA A 34 0.07 12.55 -6.77
CA ALA A 34 0.72 11.49 -6.02
C ALA A 34 2.15 11.20 -6.51
N SER A 35 2.49 11.56 -7.73
CA SER A 35 3.84 11.41 -8.26
C SER A 35 4.86 12.39 -7.67
N LYS A 36 4.40 13.46 -7.01
CA LYS A 36 5.31 14.42 -6.38
C LYS A 36 5.90 13.85 -5.10
N PRO A 37 7.21 14.07 -4.84
CA PRO A 37 7.83 13.59 -3.59
C PRO A 37 7.15 14.12 -2.32
N GLU A 38 6.62 15.33 -2.34
CA GLU A 38 5.94 15.95 -1.21
C GLU A 38 4.68 15.19 -0.79
N ALA A 39 4.07 14.43 -1.69
CA ALA A 39 2.86 13.65 -1.40
C ALA A 39 3.10 12.65 -0.28
N THR A 40 4.31 12.13 -0.12
CA THR A 40 4.67 11.19 0.94
C THR A 40 4.40 11.76 2.33
N LEU A 41 4.64 13.05 2.53
CA LEU A 41 4.49 13.69 3.84
C LEU A 41 3.21 14.52 3.96
N ARG A 42 2.65 14.99 2.87
CA ARG A 42 1.59 16.01 2.89
C ARG A 42 0.22 15.50 2.47
N ASN A 43 0.15 14.45 1.65
CA ASN A 43 -1.15 13.96 1.18
C ASN A 43 -1.88 13.17 2.26
N GLU A 44 -3.21 13.17 2.16
CA GLU A 44 -4.03 12.23 2.92
C GLU A 44 -3.51 10.82 2.70
N GLN A 45 -3.32 10.10 3.78
CA GLN A 45 -2.77 8.75 3.71
C GLN A 45 -3.28 7.90 4.86
N ASN A 46 -3.26 6.59 4.66
CA ASN A 46 -3.64 5.61 5.65
C ASN A 46 -2.57 4.52 5.71
N ALA A 47 -1.96 4.36 6.86
CA ALA A 47 -0.89 3.40 7.08
C ALA A 47 -1.40 2.17 7.81
N VAL A 48 -1.13 0.99 7.26
CA VAL A 48 -1.46 -0.30 7.86
C VAL A 48 -0.17 -1.04 8.17
N MET A 49 0.07 -1.29 9.45
CA MET A 49 1.23 -2.05 9.92
C MET A 49 0.87 -3.51 10.06
N LEU A 50 1.58 -4.37 9.36
CA LEU A 50 1.43 -5.82 9.44
C LEU A 50 2.55 -6.45 10.24
N ASN A 51 2.20 -7.42 11.08
CA ASN A 51 3.16 -8.30 11.74
C ASN A 51 3.03 -9.67 11.11
N THR A 52 4.05 -10.13 10.39
CA THR A 52 4.04 -11.43 9.73
C THR A 52 4.31 -12.55 10.75
N GLU A 53 4.04 -13.79 10.36
CA GLU A 53 4.25 -14.95 11.23
C GLU A 53 5.71 -15.13 11.65
N SER A 54 6.65 -14.70 10.80
CA SER A 54 8.08 -14.74 11.13
C SER A 54 8.53 -13.59 12.04
N GLY A 55 7.62 -12.68 12.40
CA GLY A 55 7.94 -11.49 13.19
C GLY A 55 8.41 -10.29 12.38
N ALA A 56 8.58 -10.43 11.08
CA ALA A 56 8.90 -9.31 10.21
C ALA A 56 7.72 -8.34 10.12
N LYS A 57 8.00 -7.04 10.07
CA LYS A 57 6.97 -6.01 9.96
C LYS A 57 6.94 -5.42 8.57
N VAL A 58 5.75 -5.24 8.03
CA VAL A 58 5.52 -4.65 6.72
C VAL A 58 4.54 -3.50 6.87
N LEU A 59 4.90 -2.33 6.35
CA LEU A 59 4.04 -1.15 6.40
C LEU A 59 3.48 -0.90 5.00
N CYS A 60 2.15 -0.86 4.90
CA CYS A 60 1.44 -0.53 3.66
C CYS A 60 0.80 0.84 3.83
N VAL A 61 1.08 1.76 2.93
CA VAL A 61 0.53 3.11 2.99
C VAL A 61 -0.29 3.40 1.74
N GLN A 62 -1.58 3.65 1.95
CA GLN A 62 -2.47 4.15 0.91
C GLN A 62 -2.32 5.66 0.85
N VAL A 63 -1.89 6.20 -0.29
CA VAL A 63 -1.66 7.65 -0.46
C VAL A 63 -2.63 8.19 -1.50
N ALA A 64 -3.48 9.13 -1.09
CA ALA A 64 -4.41 9.80 -1.98
C ALA A 64 -3.68 10.71 -2.97
N GLY A 65 -4.27 10.91 -4.14
CA GLY A 65 -3.77 11.84 -5.14
C GLY A 65 -4.68 13.03 -5.33
N LEU A 66 -4.43 13.80 -6.38
CA LEU A 66 -5.19 15.00 -6.68
C LEU A 66 -6.69 14.71 -6.94
N ILE A 67 -6.98 13.62 -7.61
CA ILE A 67 -8.35 13.21 -7.96
C ILE A 67 -8.88 12.17 -6.97
N ALA A 68 -8.05 11.24 -6.55
CA ALA A 68 -8.39 10.17 -5.64
C ALA A 68 -8.40 10.68 -4.20
N ARG A 69 -9.48 11.34 -3.81
CA ARG A 69 -9.57 12.05 -2.52
C ARG A 69 -10.16 11.20 -1.41
N ARG A 70 -10.49 9.96 -1.68
CA ARG A 70 -11.07 9.08 -0.67
C ARG A 70 -10.28 7.79 -0.57
N ILE A 71 -9.88 7.49 0.65
CA ILE A 71 -9.22 6.24 0.99
C ILE A 71 -10.23 5.39 1.76
N VAL A 72 -10.41 4.15 1.34
CA VAL A 72 -11.25 3.18 2.05
C VAL A 72 -10.34 2.07 2.57
N CYS A 73 -10.47 1.77 3.86
CA CYS A 73 -9.74 0.70 4.51
C CYS A 73 -10.72 -0.17 5.29
N TRP A 74 -10.75 -1.48 4.99
CA TRP A 74 -11.71 -2.42 5.58
C TRP A 74 -11.12 -3.21 6.75
N VAL A 75 -9.86 -3.02 7.06
CA VAL A 75 -9.19 -3.75 8.14
C VAL A 75 -8.89 -2.83 9.31
N GLY A 76 -8.77 -3.43 10.50
CA GLY A 76 -8.43 -2.73 11.72
C GLY A 76 -7.47 -3.54 12.57
N GLN A 77 -7.03 -2.93 13.67
CA GLN A 77 -6.10 -3.56 14.61
C GLN A 77 -6.63 -4.91 15.08
N GLY A 78 -5.79 -5.92 15.05
CA GLY A 78 -6.11 -7.26 15.46
C GLY A 78 -6.63 -8.18 14.36
N ASP A 79 -6.97 -7.65 13.20
CA ASP A 79 -7.45 -8.45 12.08
C ASP A 79 -6.34 -9.35 11.53
N ARG A 80 -6.70 -10.61 11.29
CA ARG A 80 -5.84 -11.54 10.57
C ARG A 80 -6.10 -11.43 9.09
N VAL A 81 -5.05 -11.24 8.29
CA VAL A 81 -5.15 -11.07 6.85
C VAL A 81 -4.25 -12.04 6.11
N GLN A 82 -4.62 -12.36 4.87
CA GLN A 82 -3.85 -13.23 4.01
C GLN A 82 -3.28 -12.47 2.81
N ARG A 83 -2.16 -12.94 2.31
CA ARG A 83 -1.55 -12.39 1.09
C ARG A 83 -2.57 -12.39 -0.05
N GLY A 84 -2.69 -11.26 -0.72
CA GLY A 84 -3.63 -11.08 -1.83
C GLY A 84 -5.04 -10.70 -1.41
N GLU A 85 -5.37 -10.74 -0.11
CA GLU A 85 -6.68 -10.35 0.39
C GLU A 85 -6.93 -8.87 0.14
N ARG A 86 -8.13 -8.53 -0.28
CA ARG A 86 -8.54 -7.13 -0.49
C ARG A 86 -8.70 -6.45 0.85
N PHE A 87 -8.02 -5.31 1.06
CA PHE A 87 -8.13 -4.60 2.35
C PHE A 87 -8.60 -3.16 2.23
N GLY A 88 -8.70 -2.65 1.04
CA GLY A 88 -9.17 -1.30 0.83
C GLY A 88 -9.19 -0.92 -0.63
N LEU A 89 -9.49 0.33 -0.88
CA LEU A 89 -9.42 0.90 -2.22
C LEU A 89 -9.08 2.39 -2.16
N ILE A 90 -8.42 2.85 -3.21
CA ILE A 90 -8.19 4.26 -3.50
C ILE A 90 -8.49 4.45 -4.97
N ARG A 91 -9.06 5.60 -5.33
CA ARG A 91 -9.37 5.88 -6.72
C ARG A 91 -8.09 6.18 -7.52
N PHE A 92 -8.21 6.25 -8.84
CA PHE A 92 -7.10 6.51 -9.75
C PHE A 92 -6.34 7.79 -9.40
N GLY A 93 -5.09 7.87 -9.82
CA GLY A 93 -4.22 9.00 -9.52
C GLY A 93 -3.61 8.94 -8.12
N SER A 94 -3.74 7.81 -7.45
CA SER A 94 -3.18 7.54 -6.13
C SER A 94 -1.96 6.62 -6.23
N ARG A 95 -1.41 6.24 -5.08
CA ARG A 95 -0.33 5.26 -5.04
C ARG A 95 -0.39 4.43 -3.77
N MET A 96 0.28 3.27 -3.82
CA MET A 96 0.53 2.40 -2.68
C MET A 96 2.03 2.37 -2.41
N ASP A 97 2.41 2.71 -1.19
CA ASP A 97 3.80 2.55 -0.73
C ASP A 97 3.88 1.34 0.19
N THR A 98 4.85 0.47 -0.07
CA THR A 98 5.09 -0.70 0.76
C THR A 98 6.52 -0.65 1.29
N PHE A 99 6.66 -0.66 2.61
CA PHE A 99 7.95 -0.62 3.30
C PHE A 99 8.24 -2.01 3.85
N LEU A 100 9.31 -2.61 3.36
CA LEU A 100 9.73 -3.97 3.70
C LEU A 100 10.92 -3.93 4.65
N PRO A 101 11.16 -5.02 5.43
CA PRO A 101 12.36 -5.13 6.23
C PRO A 101 13.62 -5.04 5.36
N LEU A 102 14.70 -4.52 5.94
CA LEU A 102 16.01 -4.51 5.27
C LEU A 102 16.43 -5.94 4.90
N GLY A 103 17.02 -6.10 3.75
CA GLY A 103 17.41 -7.40 3.24
C GLY A 103 16.33 -8.12 2.43
N SER A 104 15.10 -7.57 2.35
CA SER A 104 14.07 -8.12 1.48
C SER A 104 14.48 -7.97 0.01
N LYS A 105 14.10 -8.94 -0.80
CA LYS A 105 14.39 -8.93 -2.23
C LYS A 105 13.27 -8.20 -2.97
N ILE A 106 13.63 -7.26 -3.83
CA ILE A 106 12.69 -6.58 -4.73
C ILE A 106 12.74 -7.27 -6.09
N CYS A 107 11.58 -7.70 -6.59
CA CYS A 107 11.46 -8.48 -7.83
C CYS A 107 10.98 -7.65 -9.02
N VAL A 108 10.77 -6.35 -8.85
CA VAL A 108 10.30 -5.43 -9.89
C VAL A 108 11.27 -4.27 -10.04
N SER A 109 11.25 -3.64 -11.21
CA SER A 109 12.10 -2.48 -11.51
C SER A 109 11.22 -1.27 -11.82
N LEU A 110 11.84 -0.09 -11.77
CA LEU A 110 11.14 1.14 -12.14
C LEU A 110 10.56 1.03 -13.54
N GLY A 111 9.31 1.44 -13.68
CA GLY A 111 8.60 1.42 -14.96
C GLY A 111 7.90 0.12 -15.26
N ASP A 112 8.10 -0.94 -14.47
CA ASP A 112 7.39 -2.20 -14.68
C ASP A 112 5.90 -2.02 -14.46
N ARG A 113 5.10 -2.67 -15.30
CA ARG A 113 3.68 -2.85 -15.06
C ARG A 113 3.46 -4.07 -14.19
N VAL A 114 2.61 -3.92 -13.18
CA VAL A 114 2.28 -5.01 -12.27
C VAL A 114 0.78 -5.22 -12.24
N LYS A 115 0.38 -6.46 -11.95
CA LYS A 115 -1.03 -6.85 -11.94
C LYS A 115 -1.44 -7.23 -10.52
N GLY A 116 -2.44 -6.53 -9.98
CA GLY A 116 -2.92 -6.75 -8.63
C GLY A 116 -3.35 -8.18 -8.37
N GLY A 117 -2.85 -8.75 -7.27
CA GLY A 117 -3.13 -10.12 -6.88
C GLY A 117 -2.36 -11.19 -7.63
N GLU A 118 -1.55 -10.84 -8.64
CA GLU A 118 -0.84 -11.81 -9.48
C GLU A 118 0.68 -11.59 -9.48
N THR A 119 1.14 -10.35 -9.66
CA THR A 119 2.58 -10.09 -9.78
C THR A 119 3.28 -10.19 -8.44
N ILE A 120 4.36 -10.99 -8.39
CA ILE A 120 5.24 -11.05 -7.23
C ILE A 120 6.18 -9.84 -7.30
N VAL A 121 6.06 -8.92 -6.35
CA VAL A 121 6.85 -7.68 -6.34
C VAL A 121 8.08 -7.78 -5.44
N GLY A 122 8.12 -8.74 -4.52
CA GLY A 122 9.25 -8.92 -3.64
C GLY A 122 9.15 -10.18 -2.80
N GLU A 123 10.22 -10.46 -2.08
CA GLU A 123 10.30 -11.58 -1.15
C GLU A 123 10.82 -11.08 0.20
N LEU A 124 10.16 -11.49 1.28
CA LEU A 124 10.59 -11.17 2.64
C LEU A 124 11.77 -12.05 3.05
N ARG A 125 12.65 -11.48 3.83
CA ARG A 125 13.82 -12.19 4.37
C ARG A 125 13.95 -11.99 5.87
#